data_af89d534f4c854e7515ed71700401981
#
_entry.id   af89d534f4c854e7515ed71700401981
#
_cell.length_a   1.000
_cell.length_b   1.000
_cell.length_c   1.000
_cell.angle_alpha   90.00
_cell.angle_beta   90.00
_cell.angle_gamma   90.00
#
_symmetry.space_group_name_H-M   'P 1'
#
loop_
_entity.id
_entity.type
_entity.pdbx_description
1 polymer ?
#
loop_
_entity_poly.entity_id
_entity_poly.type
_entity_poly.pdbx_seq_one_letter_code
_entity_poly.pdbx_strand_id
1 'polypeptide(L)'
;NWPRERLQGALDLLSAQGMAVPEAAPPPPAPPVQEALPPEYTTQDVTAALQEAGSTFSALADEVERRLGKKLSANDLRVLYTLFDHLALPAEVILMLVGWCTEEMERKYGPGRKPFLSQIRREGFAWARRGIDTMERAEAHIQRLTQLRSREGEVLRLLDIPARPLVEREKTYIAAWDDMGFDNEAIRMAYEKTVLKKQSMDWGYMNGILRRWHEKGLHTAAAIQAGDRDPRPVRAGGGPQPPQPAAQEQQAREDMERMRRLMEQMKREEG
;
A
#
# COMPACT_ATOMS: atom_id res chain seq x y z
N ASN A 1 44.50 -1.58 20.29
CA ASN A 1 43.58 -2.74 20.19
C ASN A 1 43.59 -3.50 21.52
N TRP A 2 42.57 -3.27 22.32
CA TRP A 2 42.39 -4.04 23.56
C TRP A 2 41.67 -5.35 23.22
N PRO A 3 42.09 -6.48 23.80
CA PRO A 3 41.40 -7.75 23.61
C PRO A 3 39.95 -7.66 24.10
N ARG A 4 39.01 -8.23 23.33
CA ARG A 4 37.57 -8.17 23.65
C ARG A 4 37.22 -8.68 25.03
N GLU A 5 37.96 -9.68 25.55
CA GLU A 5 37.76 -10.24 26.88
C GLU A 5 38.06 -9.24 28.02
N ARG A 6 39.01 -8.34 27.85
CA ARG A 6 39.29 -7.29 28.84
C ARG A 6 38.26 -6.17 28.83
N LEU A 7 37.68 -5.88 27.67
CA LEU A 7 36.58 -4.92 27.55
C LEU A 7 35.32 -5.45 28.21
N GLN A 8 35.01 -6.74 28.03
CA GLN A 8 33.84 -7.38 28.64
C GLN A 8 33.98 -7.42 30.17
N GLY A 9 35.11 -7.81 30.67
CA GLY A 9 35.38 -7.80 32.14
C GLY A 9 35.31 -6.42 32.79
N ALA A 10 35.71 -5.37 32.05
CA ALA A 10 35.58 -3.98 32.56
C ALA A 10 34.10 -3.52 32.57
N LEU A 11 33.31 -3.91 31.58
CA LEU A 11 31.86 -3.63 31.53
C LEU A 11 31.09 -4.35 32.62
N ASP A 12 31.43 -5.60 32.92
CA ASP A 12 30.82 -6.39 34.01
C ASP A 12 31.13 -5.80 35.40
N LEU A 13 32.36 -5.27 35.60
CA LEU A 13 32.74 -4.57 36.82
C LEU A 13 32.01 -3.23 37.00
N LEU A 14 31.79 -2.48 35.94
CA LEU A 14 31.05 -1.20 35.97
C LEU A 14 29.56 -1.44 36.26
N SER A 15 28.98 -2.50 35.68
CA SER A 15 27.60 -2.93 35.96
C SER A 15 27.41 -3.35 37.43
N ALA A 16 28.37 -4.07 37.98
CA ALA A 16 28.34 -4.51 39.39
C ALA A 16 28.44 -3.35 40.39
N GLN A 17 29.00 -2.22 40.01
CA GLN A 17 29.10 -1.01 40.83
C GLN A 17 27.91 -0.05 40.68
N GLY A 18 26.83 -0.46 39.96
CA GLY A 18 25.60 0.34 39.80
C GLY A 18 25.79 1.61 38.94
N MET A 19 26.92 1.72 38.23
CA MET A 19 27.09 2.77 37.23
C MET A 19 26.36 2.32 35.94
N ALA A 20 25.25 2.99 35.60
CA ALA A 20 24.55 2.78 34.34
C ALA A 20 25.54 3.02 33.19
N VAL A 21 25.86 1.97 32.44
CA VAL A 21 26.56 2.11 31.18
C VAL A 21 25.60 2.90 30.29
N PRO A 22 25.96 4.10 29.80
CA PRO A 22 25.09 4.80 28.89
C PRO A 22 24.85 3.89 27.69
N GLU A 23 23.59 3.52 27.46
CA GLU A 23 23.16 2.79 26.26
C GLU A 23 23.73 3.54 25.05
N ALA A 24 24.60 2.87 24.30
CA ALA A 24 25.24 3.49 23.15
C ALA A 24 24.13 4.05 22.27
N ALA A 25 24.12 5.37 22.09
CA ALA A 25 23.18 6.01 21.19
C ALA A 25 23.19 5.25 19.85
N PRO A 26 22.03 4.96 19.25
CA PRO A 26 22.01 4.30 17.96
C PRO A 26 22.95 5.05 17.01
N PRO A 27 23.76 4.34 16.21
CA PRO A 27 24.67 4.99 15.29
C PRO A 27 23.87 6.01 14.45
N PRO A 28 24.41 7.20 14.20
CA PRO A 28 23.72 8.18 13.38
C PRO A 28 23.29 7.51 12.07
N PRO A 29 22.08 7.81 11.56
CA PRO A 29 21.63 7.23 10.32
C PRO A 29 22.71 7.45 9.28
N ALA A 30 23.12 6.37 8.59
CA ALA A 30 24.11 6.45 7.52
C ALA A 30 23.68 7.60 6.58
N PRO A 31 24.61 8.48 6.17
CA PRO A 31 24.26 9.53 5.22
C PRO A 31 23.55 8.89 4.04
N PRO A 32 22.50 9.53 3.48
CA PRO A 32 21.82 8.99 2.33
C PRO A 32 22.86 8.63 1.29
N VAL A 33 22.90 7.36 0.89
CA VAL A 33 23.79 6.90 -0.19
C VAL A 33 23.40 7.76 -1.38
N GLN A 34 24.25 8.75 -1.71
CA GLN A 34 24.08 9.50 -2.94
C GLN A 34 24.18 8.47 -4.05
N GLU A 35 23.05 8.15 -4.68
CA GLU A 35 23.02 7.29 -5.84
C GLU A 35 23.99 7.93 -6.85
N ALA A 36 25.15 7.30 -7.06
CA ALA A 36 26.09 7.74 -8.07
C ALA A 36 25.32 7.75 -9.39
N LEU A 37 25.34 8.88 -10.07
CA LEU A 37 24.74 8.97 -11.41
C LEU A 37 25.31 7.83 -12.25
N PRO A 38 24.47 7.09 -12.98
CA PRO A 38 24.93 5.99 -13.80
C PRO A 38 25.99 6.50 -14.77
N PRO A 39 27.10 5.76 -14.97
CA PRO A 39 28.13 6.16 -15.90
C PRO A 39 27.53 6.34 -17.30
N GLU A 40 28.02 7.34 -18.03
CA GLU A 40 27.66 7.53 -19.44
C GLU A 40 28.47 6.57 -20.29
N TYR A 41 27.92 5.38 -20.57
CA TYR A 41 28.58 4.45 -21.49
C TYR A 41 28.60 4.98 -22.90
N THR A 42 29.79 4.91 -23.52
CA THR A 42 29.97 5.29 -24.93
C THR A 42 29.54 4.13 -25.84
N THR A 43 29.32 4.43 -27.12
CA THR A 43 29.07 3.39 -28.12
C THR A 43 30.26 2.41 -28.22
N GLN A 44 31.49 2.89 -27.93
CA GLN A 44 32.68 2.09 -27.97
C GLN A 44 32.74 1.04 -26.88
N ASP A 45 32.33 1.40 -25.63
CA ASP A 45 32.24 0.47 -24.51
C ASP A 45 31.25 -0.66 -24.79
N VAL A 46 30.07 -0.31 -25.31
CA VAL A 46 29.05 -1.30 -25.68
C VAL A 46 29.49 -2.20 -26.82
N THR A 47 30.18 -1.63 -27.84
CA THR A 47 30.69 -2.42 -28.95
C THR A 47 31.78 -3.39 -28.51
N ALA A 48 32.67 -2.97 -27.62
CA ALA A 48 33.68 -3.84 -27.03
C ALA A 48 33.05 -5.01 -26.28
N ALA A 49 32.06 -4.73 -25.45
CA ALA A 49 31.30 -5.75 -24.69
C ALA A 49 30.57 -6.75 -25.61
N LEU A 50 30.02 -6.30 -26.74
CA LEU A 50 29.37 -7.18 -27.72
C LEU A 50 30.35 -8.06 -28.50
N GLN A 51 31.56 -7.57 -28.73
CA GLN A 51 32.61 -8.26 -29.55
C GLN A 51 33.49 -9.21 -28.72
N GLU A 52 33.39 -9.17 -27.41
CA GLU A 52 34.12 -10.06 -26.53
C GLU A 52 33.70 -11.51 -26.78
N ALA A 53 34.67 -12.39 -27.01
CA ALA A 53 34.43 -13.79 -27.35
C ALA A 53 33.68 -14.51 -26.18
N GLY A 54 32.53 -15.06 -26.46
CA GLY A 54 31.70 -15.71 -25.43
C GLY A 54 30.95 -14.73 -24.51
N SER A 55 30.77 -13.49 -24.95
CA SER A 55 30.12 -12.41 -24.17
C SER A 55 28.70 -12.79 -23.71
N THR A 56 28.53 -12.83 -22.41
CA THR A 56 27.19 -12.97 -21.79
C THR A 56 26.31 -11.79 -22.19
N PHE A 57 26.87 -10.59 -22.36
CA PHE A 57 26.14 -9.41 -22.79
C PHE A 57 25.61 -9.52 -24.23
N SER A 58 26.41 -10.09 -25.16
CA SER A 58 25.97 -10.34 -26.54
C SER A 58 24.76 -11.30 -26.56
N ALA A 59 24.86 -12.42 -25.85
CA ALA A 59 23.77 -13.38 -25.74
C ALA A 59 22.50 -12.76 -25.09
N LEU A 60 22.69 -11.91 -24.08
CA LEU A 60 21.61 -11.16 -23.45
C LEU A 60 20.92 -10.20 -24.44
N ALA A 61 21.71 -9.45 -25.23
CA ALA A 61 21.17 -8.51 -26.22
C ALA A 61 20.35 -9.23 -27.28
N ASP A 62 20.85 -10.35 -27.82
CA ASP A 62 20.14 -11.17 -28.82
C ASP A 62 18.81 -11.70 -28.25
N GLU A 63 18.80 -12.19 -27.03
CA GLU A 63 17.59 -12.70 -26.38
C GLU A 63 16.58 -11.58 -26.10
N VAL A 64 17.03 -10.39 -25.68
CA VAL A 64 16.15 -9.22 -25.49
C VAL A 64 15.53 -8.78 -26.83
N GLU A 65 16.32 -8.73 -27.91
CA GLU A 65 15.82 -8.46 -29.26
C GLU A 65 14.73 -9.45 -29.67
N ARG A 66 14.97 -10.73 -29.42
CA ARG A 66 14.01 -11.81 -29.73
C ARG A 66 12.70 -11.62 -28.95
N ARG A 67 12.76 -11.32 -27.67
CA ARG A 67 11.58 -11.12 -26.82
C ARG A 67 10.81 -9.84 -27.16
N LEU A 68 11.51 -8.77 -27.49
CA LEU A 68 10.88 -7.51 -27.88
C LEU A 68 10.42 -7.51 -29.34
N GLY A 69 10.91 -8.44 -30.16
CA GLY A 69 10.56 -8.54 -31.59
C GLY A 69 11.12 -7.39 -32.43
N LYS A 70 12.19 -6.74 -31.96
CA LYS A 70 12.84 -5.61 -32.67
C LYS A 70 14.35 -5.62 -32.45
N LYS A 71 15.11 -5.06 -33.40
CA LYS A 71 16.52 -4.77 -33.21
C LYS A 71 16.70 -3.63 -32.22
N LEU A 72 17.71 -3.76 -31.35
CA LEU A 72 18.08 -2.73 -30.39
C LEU A 72 18.88 -1.61 -31.04
N SER A 73 18.48 -0.37 -30.85
CA SER A 73 19.26 0.79 -31.25
C SER A 73 20.52 0.92 -30.36
N ALA A 74 21.51 1.72 -30.82
CA ALA A 74 22.70 2.01 -30.01
C ALA A 74 22.32 2.60 -28.61
N ASN A 75 21.24 3.37 -28.54
CA ASN A 75 20.75 3.87 -27.25
C ASN A 75 20.09 2.77 -26.40
N ASP A 76 19.34 1.86 -27.02
CA ASP A 76 18.75 0.71 -26.32
C ASP A 76 19.86 -0.20 -25.75
N LEU A 77 20.92 -0.45 -26.50
CA LEU A 77 22.07 -1.23 -26.07
C LEU A 77 22.80 -0.57 -24.89
N ARG A 78 22.98 0.76 -24.90
CA ARG A 78 23.56 1.48 -23.75
C ARG A 78 22.71 1.35 -22.49
N VAL A 79 21.39 1.43 -22.65
CA VAL A 79 20.45 1.22 -21.54
C VAL A 79 20.57 -0.21 -21.01
N LEU A 80 20.60 -1.20 -21.89
CA LEU A 80 20.74 -2.60 -21.48
C LEU A 80 22.08 -2.86 -20.78
N TYR A 81 23.17 -2.26 -21.30
CA TYR A 81 24.48 -2.34 -20.69
C TYR A 81 24.54 -1.69 -19.31
N THR A 82 23.80 -0.59 -19.11
CA THR A 82 23.67 0.03 -17.78
C THR A 82 23.04 -0.93 -16.75
N LEU A 83 22.05 -1.73 -17.15
CA LEU A 83 21.44 -2.73 -16.26
C LEU A 83 22.40 -3.87 -15.95
N PHE A 84 23.18 -4.29 -16.96
CA PHE A 84 24.09 -5.42 -16.87
C PHE A 84 25.36 -5.08 -16.09
N ASP A 85 26.04 -3.99 -16.42
CA ASP A 85 27.34 -3.60 -15.87
C ASP A 85 27.20 -2.70 -14.63
N HIS A 86 26.49 -1.57 -14.74
CA HIS A 86 26.36 -0.62 -13.62
C HIS A 86 25.53 -1.15 -12.46
N LEU A 87 24.36 -1.75 -12.73
CA LEU A 87 23.54 -2.37 -11.71
C LEU A 87 23.98 -3.79 -11.35
N ALA A 88 24.95 -4.35 -12.10
CA ALA A 88 25.47 -5.71 -11.95
C ALA A 88 24.35 -6.78 -11.85
N LEU A 89 23.24 -6.56 -12.56
CA LEU A 89 22.14 -7.51 -12.57
C LEU A 89 22.51 -8.73 -13.43
N PRO A 90 22.35 -9.96 -12.94
CA PRO A 90 22.52 -11.16 -13.74
C PRO A 90 21.65 -11.15 -14.99
N ALA A 91 22.14 -11.73 -16.09
CA ALA A 91 21.42 -11.76 -17.35
C ALA A 91 20.01 -12.37 -17.21
N GLU A 92 19.88 -13.41 -16.40
CA GLU A 92 18.62 -14.08 -16.13
C GLU A 92 17.60 -13.14 -15.44
N VAL A 93 18.07 -12.32 -14.49
CA VAL A 93 17.23 -11.32 -13.79
C VAL A 93 16.79 -10.24 -14.77
N ILE A 94 17.68 -9.78 -15.66
CA ILE A 94 17.33 -8.81 -16.71
C ILE A 94 16.30 -9.40 -17.66
N LEU A 95 16.44 -10.66 -18.07
CA LEU A 95 15.47 -11.34 -18.93
C LEU A 95 14.12 -11.50 -18.25
N MET A 96 14.09 -11.76 -16.97
CA MET A 96 12.86 -11.82 -16.18
C MET A 96 12.21 -10.43 -16.08
N LEU A 97 13.00 -9.38 -15.85
CA LEU A 97 12.55 -7.98 -15.85
C LEU A 97 11.91 -7.58 -17.20
N VAL A 98 12.56 -7.96 -18.33
CA VAL A 98 12.03 -7.71 -19.68
C VAL A 98 10.69 -8.43 -19.88
N GLY A 99 10.60 -9.70 -19.47
CA GLY A 99 9.35 -10.48 -19.51
C GLY A 99 8.24 -9.80 -18.72
N TRP A 100 8.51 -9.48 -17.46
CA TRP A 100 7.59 -8.77 -16.58
C TRP A 100 7.09 -7.44 -17.17
N CYS A 101 8.02 -6.59 -17.65
CA CYS A 101 7.64 -5.33 -18.28
C CYS A 101 6.78 -5.53 -19.54
N THR A 102 7.02 -6.61 -20.30
CA THR A 102 6.23 -6.95 -21.48
C THR A 102 4.81 -7.34 -21.09
N GLU A 103 4.65 -8.24 -20.14
CA GLU A 103 3.36 -8.64 -19.61
C GLU A 103 2.56 -7.45 -19.06
N GLU A 104 3.24 -6.53 -18.35
CA GLU A 104 2.63 -5.30 -17.84
C GLU A 104 2.11 -4.40 -18.97
N MET A 105 2.89 -4.26 -20.03
CA MET A 105 2.49 -3.44 -21.17
C MET A 105 1.31 -4.07 -21.91
N GLU A 106 1.35 -5.38 -22.14
CA GLU A 106 0.26 -6.10 -22.81
C GLU A 106 -1.03 -6.08 -21.96
N ARG A 107 -0.90 -6.24 -20.66
CA ARG A 107 -2.04 -6.15 -19.74
C ARG A 107 -2.68 -4.74 -19.73
N LYS A 108 -1.87 -3.70 -19.78
CA LYS A 108 -2.34 -2.30 -19.65
C LYS A 108 -2.85 -1.72 -20.96
N TYR A 109 -2.23 -2.09 -22.07
CA TYR A 109 -2.48 -1.45 -23.37
C TYR A 109 -2.93 -2.43 -24.47
N GLY A 110 -3.12 -3.71 -24.13
CA GLY A 110 -3.55 -4.76 -25.04
C GLY A 110 -2.41 -5.62 -25.59
N PRO A 111 -2.74 -6.79 -26.15
CA PRO A 111 -1.78 -7.77 -26.63
C PRO A 111 -0.87 -7.19 -27.72
N GLY A 112 0.37 -7.67 -27.79
CA GLY A 112 1.39 -7.25 -28.75
C GLY A 112 2.08 -5.91 -28.43
N ARG A 113 1.68 -5.22 -27.36
CA ARG A 113 2.37 -4.00 -26.93
C ARG A 113 3.66 -4.33 -26.20
N LYS A 114 4.77 -3.73 -26.64
CA LYS A 114 6.10 -3.96 -26.08
C LYS A 114 6.60 -2.73 -25.32
N PRO A 115 7.36 -2.91 -24.25
CA PRO A 115 7.95 -1.80 -23.48
C PRO A 115 9.09 -1.16 -24.27
N PHE A 116 9.33 0.13 -24.01
CA PHE A 116 10.58 0.80 -24.38
C PHE A 116 11.68 0.45 -23.36
N LEU A 117 12.94 0.44 -23.82
CA LEU A 117 14.08 0.17 -22.93
C LEU A 117 14.18 1.17 -21.77
N SER A 118 13.74 2.41 -21.97
CA SER A 118 13.66 3.42 -20.89
C SER A 118 12.70 3.02 -19.76
N GLN A 119 11.60 2.30 -20.07
CA GLN A 119 10.67 1.78 -19.08
C GLN A 119 11.28 0.59 -18.33
N ILE A 120 11.94 -0.32 -19.07
CA ILE A 120 12.67 -1.45 -18.48
C ILE A 120 13.79 -0.95 -17.57
N ARG A 121 14.55 0.09 -18.00
CA ARG A 121 15.58 0.74 -17.18
C ARG A 121 15.01 1.25 -15.86
N ARG A 122 13.92 2.03 -15.90
CA ARG A 122 13.29 2.58 -14.71
C ARG A 122 12.90 1.49 -13.71
N GLU A 123 12.34 0.40 -14.21
CA GLU A 123 11.95 -0.73 -13.38
C GLU A 123 13.17 -1.49 -12.85
N GLY A 124 14.23 -1.66 -13.66
CA GLY A 124 15.48 -2.27 -13.24
C GLY A 124 16.16 -1.51 -12.09
N PHE A 125 16.20 -0.18 -12.16
CA PHE A 125 16.67 0.65 -11.04
C PHE A 125 15.79 0.50 -9.81
N ALA A 126 14.46 0.36 -9.96
CA ALA A 126 13.56 0.11 -8.84
C ALA A 126 13.80 -1.27 -8.21
N TRP A 127 14.09 -2.30 -9.03
CA TRP A 127 14.44 -3.64 -8.54
C TRP A 127 15.77 -3.61 -7.79
N ALA A 128 16.81 -2.99 -8.35
CA ALA A 128 18.11 -2.85 -7.71
C ALA A 128 18.02 -2.16 -6.34
N ARG A 129 17.27 -1.05 -6.24
CA ARG A 129 17.04 -0.36 -4.95
C ARG A 129 16.33 -1.22 -3.92
N ARG A 130 15.52 -2.20 -4.35
CA ARG A 130 14.84 -3.16 -3.47
C ARG A 130 15.67 -4.40 -3.18
N GLY A 131 16.89 -4.47 -3.68
CA GLY A 131 17.78 -5.63 -3.55
C GLY A 131 17.28 -6.85 -4.33
N ILE A 132 16.56 -6.65 -5.44
CA ILE A 132 16.08 -7.72 -6.33
C ILE A 132 17.16 -7.93 -7.38
N ASP A 133 18.16 -8.72 -7.02
CA ASP A 133 19.39 -8.97 -7.77
C ASP A 133 19.65 -10.47 -8.03
N THR A 134 18.74 -11.35 -7.60
CA THR A 134 18.79 -12.79 -7.86
C THR A 134 17.49 -13.29 -8.48
N MET A 135 17.54 -14.46 -9.12
CA MET A 135 16.37 -15.13 -9.71
C MET A 135 15.26 -15.33 -8.67
N GLU A 136 15.63 -15.86 -7.51
CA GLU A 136 14.66 -16.19 -6.45
C GLU A 136 13.94 -14.94 -5.94
N ARG A 137 14.67 -13.83 -5.77
CA ARG A 137 14.09 -12.55 -5.34
C ARG A 137 13.20 -11.95 -6.42
N ALA A 138 13.58 -12.06 -7.68
CA ALA A 138 12.80 -11.60 -8.82
C ALA A 138 11.50 -12.41 -8.95
N GLU A 139 11.56 -13.74 -8.86
CA GLU A 139 10.40 -14.61 -8.86
C GLU A 139 9.45 -14.30 -7.69
N ALA A 140 9.97 -14.22 -6.48
CA ALA A 140 9.18 -13.88 -5.29
C ALA A 140 8.49 -12.51 -5.43
N HIS A 141 9.20 -11.52 -5.99
CA HIS A 141 8.63 -10.20 -6.26
C HIS A 141 7.49 -10.24 -7.27
N ILE A 142 7.68 -10.94 -8.40
CA ILE A 142 6.64 -11.10 -9.43
C ILE A 142 5.43 -11.86 -8.88
N GLN A 143 5.66 -12.94 -8.14
CA GLN A 143 4.60 -13.70 -7.49
C GLN A 143 3.78 -12.84 -6.53
N ARG A 144 4.46 -12.07 -5.68
CA ARG A 144 3.78 -11.12 -4.75
C ARG A 144 2.92 -10.11 -5.50
N LEU A 145 3.43 -9.51 -6.58
CA LEU A 145 2.65 -8.56 -7.38
C LEU A 145 1.44 -9.22 -8.05
N THR A 146 1.58 -10.45 -8.52
CA THR A 146 0.48 -11.23 -9.13
C THR A 146 -0.58 -11.58 -8.09
N GLN A 147 -0.18 -11.99 -6.88
CA GLN A 147 -1.08 -12.25 -5.77
C GLN A 147 -1.86 -11.00 -5.36
N LEU A 148 -1.16 -9.86 -5.20
CA LEU A 148 -1.82 -8.58 -4.88
C LEU A 148 -2.86 -8.19 -5.93
N ARG A 149 -2.59 -8.40 -7.21
CA ARG A 149 -3.58 -8.14 -8.27
C ARG A 149 -4.78 -9.05 -8.22
N SER A 150 -4.56 -10.33 -7.97
CA SER A 150 -5.66 -11.27 -7.77
C SER A 150 -6.51 -10.84 -6.58
N ARG A 151 -5.87 -10.41 -5.50
CA ARG A 151 -6.50 -9.88 -4.30
C ARG A 151 -7.29 -8.61 -4.56
N GLU A 152 -6.73 -7.67 -5.34
CA GLU A 152 -7.43 -6.45 -5.77
C GLU A 152 -8.75 -6.77 -6.45
N GLY A 153 -8.75 -7.71 -7.40
CA GLY A 153 -9.97 -8.14 -8.12
C GLY A 153 -10.97 -8.85 -7.21
N GLU A 154 -10.50 -9.62 -6.24
CA GLU A 154 -11.36 -10.28 -5.26
C GLU A 154 -12.00 -9.26 -4.31
N VAL A 155 -11.22 -8.32 -3.80
CA VAL A 155 -11.72 -7.26 -2.91
C VAL A 155 -12.75 -6.38 -3.64
N LEU A 156 -12.53 -6.00 -4.89
CA LEU A 156 -13.52 -5.25 -5.65
C LEU A 156 -14.88 -5.98 -5.72
N ARG A 157 -14.85 -7.30 -5.92
CA ARG A 157 -16.09 -8.12 -5.91
C ARG A 157 -16.73 -8.16 -4.54
N LEU A 158 -15.95 -8.26 -3.46
CA LEU A 158 -16.46 -8.26 -2.09
C LEU A 158 -17.11 -6.92 -1.71
N LEU A 159 -16.61 -5.81 -2.27
CA LEU A 159 -17.10 -4.46 -2.04
C LEU A 159 -18.22 -4.06 -3.03
N ASP A 160 -18.69 -4.99 -3.85
CA ASP A 160 -19.71 -4.73 -4.89
C ASP A 160 -19.33 -3.55 -5.81
N ILE A 161 -18.03 -3.39 -6.07
CA ILE A 161 -17.50 -2.35 -6.95
C ILE A 161 -17.30 -2.95 -8.34
N PRO A 162 -17.84 -2.33 -9.41
CA PRO A 162 -17.61 -2.78 -10.77
C PRO A 162 -16.13 -2.91 -11.11
N ALA A 163 -15.76 -3.93 -11.89
CA ALA A 163 -14.39 -4.15 -12.31
C ALA A 163 -13.86 -2.92 -13.07
N ARG A 164 -12.90 -2.25 -12.48
CA ARG A 164 -12.20 -1.08 -13.03
C ARG A 164 -10.75 -1.03 -12.55
N PRO A 165 -9.87 -0.31 -13.23
CA PRO A 165 -8.55 -0.01 -12.68
C PRO A 165 -8.67 0.72 -11.35
N LEU A 166 -7.95 0.23 -10.34
CA LEU A 166 -7.86 0.90 -9.04
C LEU A 166 -6.89 2.08 -9.12
N VAL A 167 -7.22 3.16 -8.40
CA VAL A 167 -6.27 4.26 -8.18
C VAL A 167 -5.24 3.84 -7.11
N GLU A 168 -4.06 4.47 -7.11
CA GLU A 168 -2.96 4.07 -6.23
C GLU A 168 -3.33 4.04 -4.73
N ARG A 169 -4.18 4.97 -4.31
CA ARG A 169 -4.65 5.01 -2.91
C ARG A 169 -5.52 3.80 -2.55
N GLU A 170 -6.35 3.33 -3.47
CA GLU A 170 -7.18 2.12 -3.27
C GLU A 170 -6.31 0.87 -3.17
N LYS A 171 -5.31 0.77 -4.05
CA LYS A 171 -4.33 -0.34 -4.01
C LYS A 171 -3.57 -0.35 -2.69
N THR A 172 -3.15 0.82 -2.20
CA THR A 172 -2.46 0.94 -0.90
C THR A 172 -3.34 0.43 0.24
N TYR A 173 -4.65 0.72 0.24
CA TYR A 173 -5.56 0.17 1.25
C TYR A 173 -5.68 -1.34 1.16
N ILE A 174 -5.89 -1.89 -0.04
CA ILE A 174 -6.04 -3.34 -0.23
C ILE A 174 -4.77 -4.07 0.19
N ALA A 175 -3.59 -3.58 -0.22
CA ALA A 175 -2.31 -4.15 0.18
C ALA A 175 -2.14 -4.13 1.70
N ALA A 176 -2.49 -3.03 2.36
CA ALA A 176 -2.43 -2.93 3.82
C ALA A 176 -3.38 -3.92 4.51
N TRP A 177 -4.60 -4.14 3.98
CA TRP A 177 -5.55 -5.09 4.55
C TRP A 177 -5.10 -6.54 4.38
N ASP A 178 -4.43 -6.85 3.26
CA ASP A 178 -3.82 -8.15 3.01
C ASP A 178 -2.63 -8.38 3.95
N ASP A 179 -1.75 -7.40 4.10
CA ASP A 179 -0.61 -7.44 5.04
C ASP A 179 -1.07 -7.56 6.52
N MET A 180 -2.23 -7.01 6.89
CA MET A 180 -2.86 -7.18 8.20
C MET A 180 -3.47 -8.57 8.40
N GLY A 181 -3.63 -9.39 7.34
CA GLY A 181 -4.12 -10.76 7.41
C GLY A 181 -5.64 -10.89 7.62
N PHE A 182 -6.45 -9.95 7.12
CA PHE A 182 -7.89 -10.06 7.17
C PHE A 182 -8.45 -11.10 6.20
N ASP A 183 -9.37 -11.92 6.68
CA ASP A 183 -10.16 -12.79 5.81
C ASP A 183 -11.23 -12.00 5.02
N ASN A 184 -11.77 -12.64 3.99
CA ASN A 184 -12.76 -12.02 3.11
C ASN A 184 -14.03 -11.60 3.84
N GLU A 185 -14.45 -12.40 4.80
CA GLU A 185 -15.65 -12.12 5.58
C GLU A 185 -15.45 -10.91 6.50
N ALA A 186 -14.26 -10.74 7.10
CA ALA A 186 -13.94 -9.55 7.87
C ALA A 186 -13.95 -8.29 7.00
N ILE A 187 -13.40 -8.36 5.78
CA ILE A 187 -13.44 -7.27 4.82
C ILE A 187 -14.88 -6.93 4.45
N ARG A 188 -15.72 -7.94 4.19
CA ARG A 188 -17.13 -7.75 3.90
C ARG A 188 -17.89 -7.10 5.08
N MET A 189 -17.64 -7.55 6.29
CA MET A 189 -18.24 -6.94 7.50
C MET A 189 -17.85 -5.47 7.67
N ALA A 190 -16.59 -5.11 7.36
CA ALA A 190 -16.14 -3.71 7.39
C ALA A 190 -16.85 -2.88 6.31
N TYR A 191 -17.04 -3.43 5.12
CA TYR A 191 -17.81 -2.83 4.05
C TYR A 191 -19.27 -2.58 4.46
N GLU A 192 -19.96 -3.60 4.95
CA GLU A 192 -21.35 -3.50 5.43
C GLU A 192 -21.49 -2.41 6.50
N LYS A 193 -20.60 -2.38 7.51
CA LYS A 193 -20.57 -1.31 8.52
C LYS A 193 -20.34 0.07 7.92
N THR A 194 -19.49 0.15 6.88
CA THR A 194 -19.23 1.41 6.19
C THR A 194 -20.45 1.91 5.45
N VAL A 195 -21.09 1.05 4.64
CA VAL A 195 -22.28 1.41 3.85
C VAL A 195 -23.45 1.75 4.76
N LEU A 196 -23.68 1.00 5.82
CA LEU A 196 -24.73 1.31 6.81
C LEU A 196 -24.54 2.68 7.46
N LYS A 197 -23.30 3.09 7.71
CA LYS A 197 -22.99 4.37 8.37
C LYS A 197 -22.91 5.55 7.41
N LYS A 198 -22.33 5.33 6.21
CA LYS A 198 -22.02 6.39 5.24
C LYS A 198 -22.99 6.43 4.07
N GLN A 199 -23.85 5.41 3.92
CA GLN A 199 -24.77 5.21 2.79
C GLN A 199 -24.07 5.06 1.43
N SER A 200 -22.76 4.91 1.43
CA SER A 200 -21.90 4.70 0.26
C SER A 200 -20.56 4.11 0.69
N MET A 201 -19.78 3.58 -0.27
CA MET A 201 -18.42 3.15 -0.02
C MET A 201 -17.52 4.35 0.31
N ASP A 202 -16.86 4.29 1.45
CA ASP A 202 -15.83 5.26 1.89
C ASP A 202 -14.57 4.48 2.31
N TRP A 203 -13.55 4.52 1.47
CA TRP A 203 -12.29 3.80 1.67
C TRP A 203 -11.57 4.19 2.96
N GLY A 204 -11.57 5.49 3.28
CA GLY A 204 -10.92 6.00 4.49
C GLY A 204 -11.62 5.54 5.76
N TYR A 205 -12.95 5.58 5.77
CA TYR A 205 -13.76 5.12 6.89
C TYR A 205 -13.62 3.61 7.10
N MET A 206 -13.71 2.83 6.02
CA MET A 206 -13.53 1.38 6.05
C MET A 206 -12.13 1.00 6.57
N ASN A 207 -11.09 1.68 6.07
CA ASN A 207 -9.72 1.48 6.55
C ASN A 207 -9.59 1.79 8.05
N GLY A 208 -10.28 2.81 8.54
CA GLY A 208 -10.35 3.13 9.98
C GLY A 208 -10.98 2.00 10.82
N ILE A 209 -12.01 1.32 10.29
CA ILE A 209 -12.61 0.14 10.95
C ILE A 209 -11.59 -1.00 11.01
N LEU A 210 -10.98 -1.36 9.86
CA LEU A 210 -10.04 -2.47 9.76
C LEU A 210 -8.80 -2.24 10.63
N ARG A 211 -8.23 -1.02 10.64
CA ARG A 211 -7.11 -0.70 11.53
C ARG A 211 -7.45 -0.89 13.00
N ARG A 212 -8.62 -0.45 13.45
CA ARG A 212 -9.09 -0.64 14.82
C ARG A 212 -9.25 -2.13 15.16
N TRP A 213 -9.74 -2.95 14.23
CA TRP A 213 -9.82 -4.39 14.43
C TRP A 213 -8.44 -5.03 14.50
N HIS A 214 -7.52 -4.60 13.65
CA HIS A 214 -6.13 -5.05 13.67
C HIS A 214 -5.45 -4.74 15.02
N GLU A 215 -5.60 -3.52 15.55
CA GLU A 215 -5.10 -3.11 16.87
C GLU A 215 -5.66 -3.97 18.01
N LYS A 216 -6.87 -4.52 17.84
CA LYS A 216 -7.50 -5.45 18.79
C LYS A 216 -7.19 -6.93 18.52
N GLY A 217 -6.41 -7.25 17.48
CA GLY A 217 -6.12 -8.63 17.08
C GLY A 217 -7.30 -9.37 16.42
N LEU A 218 -8.30 -8.64 15.92
CA LEU A 218 -9.53 -9.21 15.35
C LEU A 218 -9.40 -9.27 13.81
N HIS A 219 -8.97 -10.41 13.26
CA HIS A 219 -8.71 -10.54 11.83
C HIS A 219 -9.71 -11.45 11.09
N THR A 220 -10.53 -12.17 11.83
CA THR A 220 -11.54 -13.07 11.27
C THR A 220 -12.96 -12.64 11.65
N ALA A 221 -13.94 -13.00 10.82
CA ALA A 221 -15.34 -12.70 11.08
C ALA A 221 -15.80 -13.17 12.48
N ALA A 222 -15.40 -14.37 12.89
CA ALA A 222 -15.74 -14.93 14.19
C ALA A 222 -15.15 -14.10 15.35
N ALA A 223 -13.87 -13.71 15.23
CA ALA A 223 -13.20 -12.87 16.22
C ALA A 223 -13.85 -11.48 16.32
N ILE A 224 -14.24 -10.88 15.19
CA ILE A 224 -14.90 -9.59 15.11
C ILE A 224 -16.27 -9.66 15.77
N GLN A 225 -17.09 -10.67 15.48
CA GLN A 225 -18.40 -10.87 16.10
C GLN A 225 -18.30 -11.03 17.62
N ALA A 226 -17.27 -11.69 18.11
CA ALA A 226 -17.03 -11.88 19.54
C ALA A 226 -16.45 -10.62 20.21
N GLY A 227 -15.52 -9.90 19.54
CA GLY A 227 -14.71 -8.85 20.14
C GLY A 227 -15.09 -7.42 19.78
N ASP A 228 -15.75 -7.20 18.65
CA ASP A 228 -16.22 -5.87 18.22
C ASP A 228 -17.64 -5.59 18.71
N ARG A 229 -17.85 -5.85 19.99
CA ARG A 229 -19.04 -5.32 20.64
C ARG A 229 -18.84 -3.81 20.72
N ASP A 230 -19.62 -3.08 19.92
CA ASP A 230 -19.72 -1.64 20.02
C ASP A 230 -19.97 -1.34 21.50
N PRO A 231 -19.10 -0.59 22.19
CA PRO A 231 -19.43 -0.12 23.52
C PRO A 231 -20.39 1.07 23.37
N ARG A 232 -21.52 0.87 22.71
CA ARG A 232 -22.64 1.70 23.07
C ARG A 232 -22.91 1.33 24.51
N PRO A 233 -22.85 2.28 25.44
CA PRO A 233 -23.49 2.06 26.69
C PRO A 233 -24.91 1.66 26.27
N VAL A 234 -25.30 0.42 26.54
CA VAL A 234 -26.69 0.12 26.73
C VAL A 234 -27.07 1.18 27.73
N ARG A 235 -27.74 2.25 27.30
CA ARG A 235 -28.47 3.11 28.18
C ARG A 235 -29.36 2.13 28.89
N ALA A 236 -28.91 1.73 30.09
CA ALA A 236 -29.67 0.90 30.98
C ALA A 236 -31.05 1.52 30.99
N GLY A 237 -32.02 0.77 30.47
CA GLY A 237 -33.44 1.01 30.61
C GLY A 237 -33.82 2.46 30.89
N GLY A 238 -33.79 3.31 29.88
CA GLY A 238 -34.81 4.33 29.84
C GLY A 238 -36.10 3.56 29.59
N GLY A 239 -36.75 3.08 30.63
CA GLY A 239 -38.18 2.80 30.55
C GLY A 239 -38.82 3.99 29.90
N PRO A 240 -40.01 3.84 29.28
CA PRO A 240 -40.70 4.96 28.68
C PRO A 240 -40.77 6.05 29.77
N GLN A 241 -40.01 7.12 29.53
CA GLN A 241 -40.06 8.30 30.38
C GLN A 241 -41.51 8.76 30.26
N PRO A 242 -42.29 8.74 31.33
CA PRO A 242 -43.66 9.21 31.23
C PRO A 242 -43.59 10.62 30.65
N PRO A 243 -44.44 10.96 29.69
CA PRO A 243 -44.46 12.29 29.10
C PRO A 243 -44.50 13.28 30.27
N GLN A 244 -43.55 14.23 30.28
CA GLN A 244 -43.62 15.32 31.22
C GLN A 244 -44.83 16.19 30.80
N PRO A 245 -45.98 16.12 31.48
CA PRO A 245 -47.19 16.77 30.99
C PRO A 245 -47.10 18.28 31.02
N ALA A 246 -46.25 18.82 31.90
CA ALA A 246 -46.20 20.26 32.16
C ALA A 246 -45.63 21.12 31.03
N ALA A 247 -44.61 20.65 30.31
CA ALA A 247 -43.96 21.45 29.25
C ALA A 247 -44.77 21.46 27.94
N GLN A 248 -45.35 20.33 27.56
CA GLN A 248 -46.21 20.24 26.38
C GLN A 248 -47.57 20.94 26.56
N GLU A 249 -48.16 20.87 27.76
CA GLU A 249 -49.37 21.63 28.07
C GLU A 249 -49.14 23.14 28.11
N GLN A 250 -47.97 23.61 28.60
CA GLN A 250 -47.62 25.02 28.55
C GLN A 250 -47.43 25.50 27.13
N GLN A 251 -46.73 24.73 26.30
CA GLN A 251 -46.51 25.10 24.89
C GLN A 251 -47.80 25.09 24.08
N ALA A 252 -48.70 24.13 24.31
CA ALA A 252 -50.01 24.08 23.69
C ALA A 252 -50.92 25.24 24.13
N ARG A 253 -50.85 25.69 25.40
CA ARG A 253 -51.57 26.86 25.89
C ARG A 253 -51.04 28.17 25.27
N GLU A 254 -49.76 28.33 25.17
CA GLU A 254 -49.12 29.49 24.52
C GLU A 254 -49.46 29.58 23.03
N ASP A 255 -49.47 28.45 22.33
CA ASP A 255 -49.82 28.40 20.91
C ASP A 255 -51.32 28.68 20.69
N MET A 256 -52.20 28.20 21.58
CA MET A 256 -53.62 28.53 21.53
C MET A 256 -53.90 30.01 21.83
N GLU A 257 -53.20 30.61 22.80
CA GLU A 257 -53.31 32.05 23.08
C GLU A 257 -52.77 32.89 21.90
N ARG A 258 -51.70 32.47 21.26
CA ARG A 258 -51.17 33.15 20.08
C ARG A 258 -52.16 33.11 18.91
N MET A 259 -52.77 31.96 18.66
CA MET A 259 -53.78 31.78 17.62
C MET A 259 -55.04 32.63 17.91
N ARG A 260 -55.47 32.72 19.17
CA ARG A 260 -56.61 33.54 19.58
C ARG A 260 -56.35 35.04 19.36
N ARG A 261 -55.14 35.55 19.68
CA ARG A 261 -54.74 36.92 19.42
C ARG A 261 -54.70 37.23 17.93
N LEU A 262 -54.24 36.27 17.11
CA LEU A 262 -54.23 36.44 15.65
C LEU A 262 -55.65 36.54 15.07
N MET A 263 -56.57 35.68 15.56
CA MET A 263 -57.96 35.71 15.12
C MET A 263 -58.67 37.01 15.55
N GLU A 264 -58.41 37.54 16.77
CA GLU A 264 -58.94 38.81 17.22
C GLU A 264 -58.40 40.00 16.41
N GLN A 265 -57.14 39.92 15.96
CA GLN A 265 -56.51 40.93 15.13
C GLN A 265 -57.10 40.96 13.70
N MET A 266 -57.31 39.79 13.10
CA MET A 266 -57.96 39.65 11.79
C MET A 266 -59.41 40.16 11.83
N LYS A 267 -60.12 39.91 12.93
CA LYS A 267 -61.54 40.37 13.13
C LYS A 267 -61.64 41.87 13.32
N ARG A 268 -60.56 42.58 13.72
CA ARG A 268 -60.51 44.04 13.86
C ARG A 268 -60.10 44.72 12.53
N GLU A 269 -59.47 43.97 11.61
CA GLU A 269 -59.10 44.50 10.31
C GLU A 269 -60.19 44.33 9.24
N GLU A 270 -61.22 43.47 9.49
CA GLU A 270 -62.35 43.21 8.60
C GLU A 270 -63.64 44.02 8.99
N GLY A 271 -63.63 44.83 10.03
CA GLY A 271 -64.72 45.63 10.49
C GLY A 271 -64.46 47.12 10.47
#